data_39b1652ae73260d91ed98570d36b29c3
#
_entry.id   39b1652ae73260d91ed98570d36b29c3
#
_cell.length_a   1.000
_cell.length_b   1.000
_cell.length_c   1.000
_cell.angle_alpha   90.00
_cell.angle_beta   90.00
_cell.angle_gamma   90.00
#
_symmetry.space_group_name_H-M   'P 1'
#
loop_
_entity.id
_entity.type
_entity.pdbx_description
1 polymer ?
#
loop_
_entity_poly.entity_id
_entity_poly.type
_entity_poly.pdbx_seq_one_letter_code
_entity_poly.pdbx_strand_id
1 'polypeptide(L)'
;MRGLGTRTILYQQNVATSLGLYNHDFISVDILRETGPITAGELAKKTGLTTGSITALVDRLEKFGYVRRQNDPNDRRRVIIVPEYEDKEEVYNTYLPLHNEMVKLVSSYTPEELELITTFLGKASSVLDEQIQQLSSNKQGPK
;
A
#
# COMPACT_ATOMS: atom_id res chain seq x y z
N MET A 1 -19.16 -5.66 7.62
CA MET A 1 -18.12 -5.28 6.64
C MET A 1 -17.78 -3.78 6.65
N ARG A 2 -18.75 -2.83 6.55
CA ARG A 2 -18.45 -1.39 6.57
C ARG A 2 -17.62 -0.95 7.79
N GLY A 3 -17.91 -1.48 8.98
CA GLY A 3 -17.19 -1.10 10.18
C GLY A 3 -15.69 -1.44 10.18
N LEU A 4 -15.30 -2.58 9.63
CA LEU A 4 -13.89 -2.96 9.53
C LEU A 4 -13.14 -2.08 8.53
N GLY A 5 -13.73 -1.84 7.34
CA GLY A 5 -13.12 -0.95 6.34
C GLY A 5 -12.86 0.45 6.87
N THR A 6 -13.85 1.04 7.56
CA THR A 6 -13.68 2.37 8.19
C THR A 6 -12.55 2.37 9.23
N ARG A 7 -12.47 1.35 10.08
CA ARG A 7 -11.41 1.25 11.09
C ARG A 7 -10.03 1.07 10.49
N THR A 8 -9.92 0.28 9.43
CA THR A 8 -8.68 0.13 8.66
C THR A 8 -8.19 1.47 8.12
N ILE A 9 -9.08 2.24 7.49
CA ILE A 9 -8.74 3.58 6.96
C ILE A 9 -8.29 4.51 8.10
N LEU A 10 -9.03 4.57 9.21
CA LEU A 10 -8.67 5.42 10.35
C LEU A 10 -7.34 5.00 10.98
N TYR A 11 -7.08 3.70 11.09
CA TYR A 11 -5.82 3.20 11.60
C TYR A 11 -4.65 3.62 10.68
N GLN A 12 -4.77 3.41 9.38
CA GLN A 12 -3.77 3.81 8.40
C GLN A 12 -3.48 5.32 8.43
N GLN A 13 -4.53 6.16 8.57
CA GLN A 13 -4.37 7.61 8.71
C GLN A 13 -3.56 7.98 9.96
N ASN A 14 -3.84 7.34 11.08
CA ASN A 14 -3.11 7.58 12.33
C ASN A 14 -1.65 7.10 12.24
N VAL A 15 -1.40 5.95 11.62
CA VAL A 15 -0.04 5.46 11.36
C VAL A 15 0.73 6.45 10.48
N ALA A 16 0.14 6.86 9.35
CA ALA A 16 0.76 7.86 8.47
C ALA A 16 1.14 9.14 9.24
N THR A 17 0.21 9.67 10.03
CA THR A 17 0.45 10.87 10.85
C THR A 17 1.57 10.65 11.86
N SER A 18 1.62 9.51 12.55
CA SER A 18 2.67 9.21 13.54
C SER A 18 4.06 9.08 12.92
N LEU A 19 4.13 8.67 11.65
CA LEU A 19 5.36 8.57 10.86
C LEU A 19 5.72 9.87 10.12
N GLY A 20 4.93 10.93 10.26
CA GLY A 20 5.12 12.20 9.54
C GLY A 20 4.81 12.11 8.05
N LEU A 21 4.02 11.13 7.63
CA LEU A 21 3.64 10.88 6.24
C LEU A 21 2.23 11.41 5.94
N TYR A 22 1.97 11.73 4.68
CA TYR A 22 0.62 11.95 4.18
C TYR A 22 -0.05 10.61 3.80
N ASN A 23 -1.38 10.58 3.77
CA ASN A 23 -2.12 9.37 3.40
C ASN A 23 -1.69 8.78 2.05
N HIS A 24 -1.49 9.61 1.04
CA HIS A 24 -1.07 9.13 -0.28
C HIS A 24 0.37 8.58 -0.27
N ASP A 25 1.25 9.13 0.55
CA ASP A 25 2.60 8.60 0.75
C ASP A 25 2.53 7.20 1.32
N PHE A 26 1.71 7.01 2.34
CA PHE A 26 1.51 5.74 3.00
C PHE A 26 0.89 4.67 2.08
N ILE A 27 -0.19 5.02 1.36
CA ILE A 27 -0.83 4.13 0.38
C ILE A 27 0.18 3.72 -0.71
N SER A 28 1.02 4.64 -1.16
CA SER A 28 2.03 4.36 -2.18
C SER A 28 3.10 3.39 -1.69
N VAL A 29 3.51 3.50 -0.43
CA VAL A 29 4.43 2.54 0.21
C VAL A 29 3.78 1.15 0.31
N ASP A 30 2.51 1.07 0.71
CA ASP A 30 1.76 -0.20 0.76
C ASP A 30 1.64 -0.85 -0.62
N ILE A 31 1.34 -0.07 -1.67
CA ILE A 31 1.29 -0.57 -3.05
C ILE A 31 2.66 -1.12 -3.47
N LEU A 32 3.74 -0.40 -3.19
CA LEU A 32 5.09 -0.85 -3.49
C LEU A 32 5.46 -2.14 -2.73
N ARG A 33 4.95 -2.30 -1.53
CA ARG A 33 5.09 -3.53 -0.74
C ARG A 33 4.42 -4.72 -1.41
N GLU A 34 3.22 -4.54 -1.94
CA GLU A 34 2.48 -5.61 -2.62
C GLU A 34 3.04 -5.95 -3.99
N THR A 35 3.43 -4.93 -4.77
CA THR A 35 3.87 -5.11 -6.16
C THR A 35 5.35 -5.42 -6.29
N GLY A 36 6.17 -5.04 -5.29
CA GLY A 36 7.60 -4.88 -5.45
C GLY A 36 7.94 -3.60 -6.26
N PRO A 37 9.20 -3.46 -6.69
CA PRO A 37 9.66 -2.29 -7.42
C PRO A 37 8.90 -2.08 -8.74
N ILE A 38 8.35 -0.89 -8.94
CA ILE A 38 7.63 -0.47 -10.16
C ILE A 38 8.06 0.94 -10.58
N THR A 39 7.72 1.34 -11.80
CA THR A 39 7.98 2.70 -12.27
C THR A 39 7.04 3.73 -11.63
N ALA A 40 7.44 5.01 -11.64
CA ALA A 40 6.58 6.11 -11.19
C ALA A 40 5.26 6.17 -11.98
N GLY A 41 5.28 5.87 -13.28
CA GLY A 41 4.07 5.80 -14.10
C GLY A 41 3.12 4.68 -13.70
N GLU A 42 3.64 3.51 -13.37
CA GLU A 42 2.85 2.39 -12.86
C GLU A 42 2.25 2.71 -11.48
N LEU A 43 3.04 3.35 -10.61
CA LEU A 43 2.58 3.80 -9.30
C LEU A 43 1.47 4.86 -9.43
N ALA A 44 1.60 5.80 -10.37
CA ALA A 44 0.57 6.80 -10.68
C ALA A 44 -0.75 6.15 -11.09
N LYS A 45 -0.72 5.13 -11.95
CA LYS A 45 -1.91 4.37 -12.36
C LYS A 45 -2.59 3.67 -11.19
N LYS A 46 -1.81 3.06 -10.31
CA LYS A 46 -2.33 2.32 -9.14
C LYS A 46 -2.91 3.23 -8.07
N THR A 47 -2.36 4.41 -7.89
CA THR A 47 -2.81 5.40 -6.89
C THR A 47 -3.90 6.33 -7.43
N GLY A 48 -4.06 6.44 -8.75
CA GLY A 48 -4.92 7.43 -9.39
C GLY A 48 -4.38 8.87 -9.31
N LEU A 49 -3.13 9.06 -8.91
CA LEU A 49 -2.47 10.36 -8.84
C LEU A 49 -1.91 10.78 -10.20
N THR A 50 -1.74 12.09 -10.39
CA THR A 50 -1.07 12.65 -11.57
C THR A 50 0.43 12.36 -11.53
N THR A 51 1.09 12.41 -12.69
CA THR A 51 2.55 12.23 -12.80
C THR A 51 3.32 13.24 -11.95
N GLY A 52 2.89 14.51 -11.93
CA GLY A 52 3.54 15.53 -11.10
C GLY A 52 3.37 15.27 -9.60
N SER A 53 2.19 14.83 -9.18
CA SER A 53 1.92 14.45 -7.78
C SER A 53 2.76 13.25 -7.34
N ILE A 54 2.91 12.24 -8.21
CA ILE A 54 3.77 11.08 -7.93
C ILE A 54 5.23 11.48 -7.82
N THR A 55 5.74 12.35 -8.68
CA THR A 55 7.13 12.81 -8.60
C THR A 55 7.40 13.47 -7.26
N ALA A 56 6.55 14.41 -6.83
CA ALA A 56 6.68 15.08 -5.54
C ALA A 56 6.56 14.11 -4.35
N LEU A 57 5.67 13.12 -4.45
CA LEU A 57 5.49 12.08 -3.44
C LEU A 57 6.74 11.21 -3.33
N VAL A 58 7.29 10.74 -4.44
CA VAL A 58 8.50 9.91 -4.46
C VAL A 58 9.70 10.71 -3.93
N ASP A 59 9.83 12.00 -4.26
CA ASP A 59 10.88 12.86 -3.72
C ASP A 59 10.81 12.95 -2.18
N ARG A 60 9.61 13.09 -1.61
CA ARG A 60 9.42 13.08 -0.15
C ARG A 60 9.79 11.72 0.46
N LEU A 61 9.28 10.64 -0.11
CA LEU A 61 9.55 9.29 0.40
C LEU A 61 11.04 8.94 0.32
N GLU A 62 11.73 9.37 -0.72
CA GLU A 62 13.17 9.17 -0.88
C GLU A 62 13.95 10.00 0.16
N LYS A 63 13.54 11.24 0.39
CA LYS A 63 14.13 12.09 1.43
C LYS A 63 14.02 11.49 2.84
N PHE A 64 12.89 10.83 3.14
CA PHE A 64 12.69 10.13 4.41
C PHE A 64 13.30 8.71 4.42
N GLY A 65 13.86 8.25 3.29
CA GLY A 65 14.46 6.94 3.14
C GLY A 65 13.47 5.77 3.14
N TYR A 66 12.22 6.00 2.75
CA TYR A 66 11.20 4.95 2.59
C TYR A 66 11.27 4.27 1.23
N VAL A 67 11.82 4.94 0.25
CA VAL A 67 12.04 4.43 -1.10
C VAL A 67 13.36 4.95 -1.64
N ARG A 68 13.84 4.33 -2.71
CA ARG A 68 14.91 4.87 -3.56
C ARG A 68 14.58 4.68 -5.03
N ARG A 69 15.08 5.58 -5.87
CA ARG A 69 15.09 5.39 -7.31
C ARG A 69 16.30 4.56 -7.72
N GLN A 70 16.09 3.64 -8.64
CA GLN A 70 17.18 2.87 -9.23
C GLN A 70 16.85 2.55 -10.69
N ASN A 71 17.89 2.36 -11.51
CA ASN A 71 17.69 1.84 -12.86
C ASN A 71 17.19 0.39 -12.79
N ASP A 72 16.23 0.05 -13.65
CA ASP A 72 15.72 -1.31 -13.76
C ASP A 72 16.87 -2.24 -14.21
N PRO A 73 17.16 -3.31 -13.48
CA PRO A 73 18.19 -4.28 -13.88
C PRO A 73 17.95 -4.91 -15.26
N ASN A 74 16.69 -5.01 -15.67
CA ASN A 74 16.27 -5.63 -16.94
C ASN A 74 16.19 -4.63 -18.09
N ASP A 75 16.01 -3.33 -17.81
CA ASP A 75 15.98 -2.26 -18.81
C ASP A 75 16.54 -0.96 -18.23
N ARG A 76 17.78 -0.64 -18.53
CA ARG A 76 18.49 0.55 -18.04
C ARG A 76 17.85 1.88 -18.42
N ARG A 77 16.88 1.90 -19.33
CA ARG A 77 16.13 3.10 -19.70
C ARG A 77 15.00 3.40 -18.73
N ARG A 78 14.62 2.42 -17.92
CA ARG A 78 13.55 2.53 -16.93
C ARG A 78 14.13 2.86 -15.56
N VAL A 79 13.45 3.76 -14.86
CA VAL A 79 13.71 4.03 -13.44
C VAL A 79 12.56 3.42 -12.64
N ILE A 80 12.90 2.59 -11.68
CA ILE A 80 11.97 1.94 -10.77
C ILE A 80 12.10 2.53 -9.37
N ILE A 81 11.00 2.50 -8.65
CA ILE A 81 10.92 2.91 -7.24
C ILE A 81 11.02 1.64 -6.39
N VAL A 82 12.03 1.58 -5.56
CA VAL A 82 12.32 0.42 -4.71
C VAL A 82 11.95 0.77 -3.27
N PRO A 83 11.10 -0.02 -2.59
CA PRO A 83 10.79 0.20 -1.19
C PRO A 83 11.99 -0.13 -0.30
N GLU A 84 12.22 0.69 0.75
CA GLU A 84 13.32 0.54 1.72
C GLU A 84 12.87 0.72 3.18
N TYR A 85 11.59 0.58 3.45
CA TYR A 85 11.04 0.88 4.78
C TYR A 85 11.02 -0.32 5.74
N GLU A 86 11.25 -1.54 5.27
CA GLU A 86 11.14 -2.77 6.10
C GLU A 86 12.14 -2.78 7.25
N ASP A 87 13.32 -2.19 7.05
CA ASP A 87 14.38 -2.09 8.05
C ASP A 87 14.24 -0.87 8.98
N LYS A 88 13.16 -0.08 8.85
CA LYS A 88 12.98 1.10 9.69
C LYS A 88 12.34 0.74 11.02
N GLU A 89 13.11 0.91 12.08
CA GLU A 89 12.71 0.65 13.46
C GLU A 89 11.43 1.41 13.84
N GLU A 90 11.28 2.65 13.40
CA GLU A 90 10.09 3.47 13.65
C GLU A 90 8.82 2.89 13.04
N VAL A 91 8.91 2.32 11.83
CA VAL A 91 7.79 1.63 11.17
C VAL A 91 7.46 0.35 11.91
N TYR A 92 8.47 -0.46 12.21
CA TYR A 92 8.30 -1.68 12.97
C TYR A 92 7.62 -1.42 14.32
N ASN A 93 8.12 -0.46 15.10
CA ASN A 93 7.59 -0.11 16.41
C ASN A 93 6.15 0.41 16.34
N THR A 94 5.79 1.11 15.28
CA THR A 94 4.41 1.61 15.08
C THR A 94 3.42 0.47 14.83
N TYR A 95 3.84 -0.58 14.11
CA TYR A 95 2.96 -1.72 13.80
C TYR A 95 2.99 -2.84 14.85
N LEU A 96 4.03 -2.91 15.68
CA LEU A 96 4.22 -3.99 16.62
C LEU A 96 3.03 -4.23 17.56
N PRO A 97 2.38 -3.19 18.14
CA PRO A 97 1.20 -3.40 18.98
C PRO A 97 0.05 -4.08 18.24
N LEU A 98 -0.27 -3.62 17.02
CA LEU A 98 -1.31 -4.25 16.21
C LEU A 98 -0.94 -5.68 15.84
N HIS A 99 0.32 -5.92 15.43
CA HIS A 99 0.82 -7.25 15.10
C HIS A 99 0.60 -8.21 16.27
N ASN A 100 0.97 -7.83 17.48
CA ASN A 100 0.84 -8.69 18.67
C ASN A 100 -0.64 -9.03 18.96
N GLU A 101 -1.55 -8.05 18.85
CA GLU A 101 -2.97 -8.30 19.05
C GLU A 101 -3.57 -9.17 17.93
N MET A 102 -3.13 -8.97 16.68
CA MET A 102 -3.56 -9.82 15.56
C MET A 102 -3.05 -11.26 15.70
N VAL A 103 -1.83 -11.47 16.18
CA VAL A 103 -1.31 -12.82 16.48
C VAL A 103 -2.19 -13.53 17.53
N LYS A 104 -2.57 -12.83 18.60
CA LYS A 104 -3.49 -13.37 19.61
C LYS A 104 -4.85 -13.72 19.01
N LEU A 105 -5.40 -12.84 18.18
CA LEU A 105 -6.68 -13.06 17.52
C LEU A 105 -6.61 -14.29 16.61
N VAL A 106 -5.60 -14.38 15.75
CA VAL A 106 -5.39 -15.51 14.82
C VAL A 106 -5.22 -16.83 15.59
N SER A 107 -4.51 -16.81 16.71
CA SER A 107 -4.29 -18.00 17.55
C SER A 107 -5.58 -18.57 18.18
N SER A 108 -6.69 -17.83 18.15
CA SER A 108 -7.99 -18.29 18.64
C SER A 108 -8.79 -19.12 17.62
N TYR A 109 -8.31 -19.22 16.36
CA TYR A 109 -8.97 -19.93 15.27
C TYR A 109 -8.22 -21.21 14.91
N THR A 110 -8.96 -22.21 14.39
CA THR A 110 -8.35 -23.43 13.86
C THR A 110 -7.68 -23.18 12.50
N PRO A 111 -6.76 -24.07 12.06
CA PRO A 111 -6.16 -23.96 10.74
C PRO A 111 -7.20 -23.93 9.60
N GLU A 112 -8.26 -24.73 9.70
CA GLU A 112 -9.34 -24.83 8.73
C GLU A 112 -10.16 -23.53 8.67
N GLU A 113 -10.45 -22.93 9.82
CA GLU A 113 -11.12 -21.63 9.92
C GLU A 113 -10.25 -20.51 9.31
N LEU A 114 -8.95 -20.53 9.57
CA LEU A 114 -8.01 -19.56 9.00
C LEU A 114 -7.91 -19.70 7.48
N GLU A 115 -7.92 -20.92 6.95
CA GLU A 115 -7.93 -21.15 5.50
C GLU A 115 -9.20 -20.57 4.86
N LEU A 116 -10.36 -20.78 5.47
CA LEU A 116 -11.62 -20.21 5.00
C LEU A 116 -11.61 -18.68 5.03
N ILE A 117 -11.15 -18.08 6.15
CA ILE A 117 -11.04 -16.63 6.32
C ILE A 117 -10.09 -16.05 5.28
N THR A 118 -8.91 -16.63 5.09
CA THR A 118 -7.90 -16.18 4.12
C THR A 118 -8.45 -16.25 2.70
N THR A 119 -9.12 -17.33 2.35
CA THR A 119 -9.75 -17.51 1.04
C THR A 119 -10.83 -16.45 0.80
N PHE A 120 -11.69 -16.19 1.79
CA PHE A 120 -12.71 -15.16 1.69
C PHE A 120 -12.11 -13.77 1.51
N LEU A 121 -11.12 -13.41 2.32
CA LEU A 121 -10.46 -12.10 2.24
C LEU A 121 -9.77 -11.89 0.90
N GLY A 122 -9.11 -12.92 0.36
CA GLY A 122 -8.49 -12.86 -0.96
C GLY A 122 -9.52 -12.61 -2.07
N LYS A 123 -10.64 -13.32 -2.06
CA LYS A 123 -11.74 -13.11 -3.02
C LYS A 123 -12.37 -11.72 -2.87
N ALA A 124 -12.58 -11.25 -1.64
CA ALA A 124 -13.12 -9.92 -1.37
C ALA A 124 -12.19 -8.82 -1.87
N SER A 125 -10.88 -8.97 -1.71
CA SER A 125 -9.88 -8.04 -2.26
C SER A 125 -9.96 -7.98 -3.78
N SER A 126 -10.03 -9.12 -4.46
CA SER A 126 -10.15 -9.17 -5.92
C SER A 126 -11.42 -8.47 -6.43
N VAL A 127 -12.55 -8.64 -5.74
CA VAL A 127 -13.79 -7.93 -6.07
C VAL A 127 -13.62 -6.41 -5.93
N LEU A 128 -12.93 -5.95 -4.88
CA LEU A 128 -12.66 -4.52 -4.70
C LEU A 128 -11.74 -3.98 -5.78
N ASP A 129 -10.70 -4.71 -6.17
CA ASP A 129 -9.78 -4.31 -7.24
C ASP A 129 -10.52 -4.14 -8.57
N GLU A 130 -11.41 -5.06 -8.92
CA GLU A 130 -12.25 -4.95 -10.13
C GLU A 130 -13.14 -3.71 -10.08
N GLN A 131 -13.77 -3.42 -8.94
CA GLN A 131 -14.62 -2.24 -8.79
C GLN A 131 -13.83 -0.93 -8.83
N ILE A 132 -12.65 -0.89 -8.24
CA ILE A 132 -11.74 0.27 -8.32
C ILE A 132 -11.35 0.54 -9.77
N GLN A 133 -11.00 -0.49 -10.55
CA GLN A 133 -10.66 -0.36 -11.95
C GLN A 133 -11.85 0.16 -12.78
N GLN A 134 -13.06 -0.35 -12.57
CA GLN A 134 -14.25 0.10 -13.25
C GLN A 134 -14.57 1.58 -12.96
N LEU A 135 -14.48 2.00 -11.70
CA LEU A 135 -14.68 3.39 -11.30
C LEU A 135 -13.63 4.33 -11.90
N SER A 136 -12.39 3.87 -12.00
CA SER A 136 -11.29 4.64 -12.59
C SER A 136 -11.45 4.78 -14.12
N SER A 137 -11.90 3.73 -14.81
CA SER A 137 -12.16 3.73 -16.24
C SER A 137 -13.32 4.65 -16.63
N ASN A 138 -14.37 4.70 -15.81
CA ASN A 138 -15.53 5.57 -16.03
C ASN A 138 -15.22 7.08 -15.87
N LYS A 139 -14.14 7.45 -15.18
CA LYS A 139 -13.66 8.84 -15.09
C LYS A 139 -12.96 9.33 -16.36
N GLN A 140 -12.64 8.43 -17.28
CA GLN A 140 -12.00 8.75 -18.58
C GLN A 140 -12.99 8.75 -19.76
N GLY A 141 -14.30 8.69 -19.50
CA GLY A 141 -15.34 8.80 -20.52
C GLY A 141 -15.44 10.22 -21.09
N PRO A 142 -15.99 10.38 -22.31
CA PRO A 142 -15.71 11.52 -23.19
C PRO A 142 -16.18 12.85 -22.59
N LYS A 143 -15.31 13.86 -22.75
CA LYS A 143 -15.68 15.27 -22.64
C LYS A 143 -16.56 15.67 -23.82
#